data_25da4fdf561111d63c09b6a5f8235028
#
_entry.id   25da4fdf561111d63c09b6a5f8235028
#
_cell.length_a   1.000
_cell.length_b   1.000
_cell.length_c   1.000
_cell.angle_alpha   90.00
_cell.angle_beta   90.00
_cell.angle_gamma   90.00
#
_symmetry.space_group_name_H-M   'P 1'
#
loop_
_entity.id
_entity.type
_entity.pdbx_description
1 polymer ?
#
loop_
_entity_poly.entity_id
_entity_poly.type
_entity_poly.pdbx_seq_one_letter_code
_entity_poly.pdbx_strand_id
1 'polypeptide(L)'
;MDPVVVSVNIARPRAELFEYLADVANHPEFKDHYLSDWHLTREDSAGRGAGARFREQLPLSRFGWGDYTLVEVDPPYRILERGRSGKFNRVRAMGEWTLQDAPGGMTRVEYRYETEPARLSDRLMELIAGRGWWKRKLSRSLRRLQAIFEEDRARGRRATIAAR
;
A
#
# COMPACT_ATOMS: atom_id res chain seq x y z
N MET A 1 -3.35 -11.32 -10.92
CA MET A 1 -3.07 -10.17 -11.83
C MET A 1 -1.57 -10.04 -12.00
N ASP A 2 -1.10 -9.75 -13.22
CA ASP A 2 0.32 -9.45 -13.45
C ASP A 2 0.77 -8.28 -12.59
N PRO A 3 2.04 -8.25 -12.16
CA PRO A 3 2.55 -7.21 -11.29
C PRO A 3 2.35 -5.80 -11.87
N VAL A 4 1.90 -4.90 -11.02
CA VAL A 4 1.86 -3.47 -11.30
C VAL A 4 3.03 -2.83 -10.57
N VAL A 5 3.92 -2.19 -11.31
CA VAL A 5 5.07 -1.48 -10.75
C VAL A 5 4.89 0.02 -10.99
N VAL A 6 5.08 0.81 -9.95
CA VAL A 6 5.06 2.27 -9.98
C VAL A 6 6.22 2.82 -9.18
N SER A 7 6.77 3.96 -9.57
CA SER A 7 7.90 4.58 -8.85
C SER A 7 7.82 6.10 -8.87
N VAL A 8 8.49 6.73 -7.90
CA VAL A 8 8.65 8.18 -7.79
C VAL A 8 10.01 8.49 -7.15
N ASN A 9 10.62 9.61 -7.50
CA ASN A 9 11.80 10.12 -6.82
C ASN A 9 11.36 11.20 -5.83
N ILE A 10 11.82 11.09 -4.57
CA ILE A 10 11.47 12.00 -3.49
C ILE A 10 12.77 12.63 -2.95
N ALA A 11 12.79 13.96 -2.79
CA ALA A 11 13.94 14.72 -2.30
C ALA A 11 14.09 14.60 -0.77
N ARG A 12 14.26 13.37 -0.28
CA ARG A 12 14.43 13.02 1.14
C ARG A 12 15.37 11.83 1.30
N PRO A 13 16.08 11.72 2.44
CA PRO A 13 16.90 10.57 2.76
C PRO A 13 16.10 9.27 2.80
N ARG A 14 16.69 8.20 2.30
CA ARG A 14 16.08 6.86 2.25
C ARG A 14 15.61 6.37 3.62
N ALA A 15 16.40 6.58 4.67
CA ALA A 15 16.06 6.15 6.02
C ALA A 15 14.76 6.80 6.53
N GLU A 16 14.58 8.10 6.30
CA GLU A 16 13.37 8.84 6.68
C GLU A 16 12.13 8.28 5.98
N LEU A 17 12.22 8.05 4.66
CA LEU A 17 11.13 7.47 3.88
C LEU A 17 10.82 6.03 4.30
N PHE A 18 11.86 5.26 4.61
CA PHE A 18 11.70 3.89 5.07
C PHE A 18 10.97 3.81 6.42
N GLU A 19 11.40 4.61 7.41
CA GLU A 19 10.74 4.67 8.72
C GLU A 19 9.27 5.04 8.61
N TYR A 20 8.95 6.01 7.76
CA TYR A 20 7.58 6.40 7.51
C TYR A 20 6.74 5.27 6.88
N LEU A 21 7.29 4.55 5.89
CA LEU A 21 6.61 3.44 5.23
C LEU A 21 6.53 2.18 6.09
N ALA A 22 7.47 1.98 7.01
CA ALA A 22 7.46 0.86 7.94
C ALA A 22 6.43 1.02 9.07
N ASP A 23 5.88 2.21 9.27
CA ASP A 23 4.75 2.49 10.17
C ASP A 23 3.43 2.45 9.39
N VAL A 24 2.72 1.34 9.51
CA VAL A 24 1.43 1.10 8.83
C VAL A 24 0.37 2.16 9.17
N ALA A 25 0.47 2.81 10.34
CA ALA A 25 -0.45 3.89 10.73
C ALA A 25 -0.37 5.11 9.80
N ASN A 26 0.74 5.30 9.08
CA ASN A 26 0.90 6.37 8.11
C ASN A 26 0.28 6.07 6.74
N HIS A 27 0.03 4.80 6.41
CA HIS A 27 -0.41 4.42 5.06
C HIS A 27 -1.73 5.06 4.61
N PRO A 28 -2.73 5.29 5.47
CA PRO A 28 -3.94 6.02 5.07
C PRO A 28 -3.67 7.44 4.57
N GLU A 29 -2.62 8.11 5.06
CA GLU A 29 -2.31 9.49 4.67
C GLU A 29 -2.15 9.65 3.15
N PHE A 30 -1.69 8.60 2.46
CA PHE A 30 -1.49 8.63 1.01
C PHE A 30 -2.32 7.60 0.23
N LYS A 31 -2.99 6.64 0.92
CA LYS A 31 -3.82 5.58 0.29
C LYS A 31 -5.33 5.81 0.46
N ASP A 32 -5.81 6.77 1.27
CA ASP A 32 -7.22 7.00 1.61
C ASP A 32 -8.14 7.31 0.41
N HIS A 33 -7.57 7.70 -0.72
CA HIS A 33 -8.32 8.00 -1.95
C HIS A 33 -8.88 6.76 -2.66
N TYR A 34 -8.57 5.55 -2.18
CA TYR A 34 -9.13 4.28 -2.68
C TYR A 34 -9.26 3.20 -1.62
N LEU A 35 -8.69 3.41 -0.44
CA LEU A 35 -8.83 2.55 0.72
C LEU A 35 -9.43 3.37 1.87
N SER A 36 -10.50 2.87 2.47
CA SER A 36 -11.21 3.52 3.60
C SER A 36 -11.31 2.58 4.79
N ASP A 37 -11.89 3.07 5.88
CA ASP A 37 -12.20 2.27 7.07
C ASP A 37 -10.96 1.52 7.62
N TRP A 38 -9.86 2.25 7.76
CA TRP A 38 -8.60 1.72 8.24
C TRP A 38 -8.62 1.40 9.72
N HIS A 39 -8.21 0.18 10.06
CA HIS A 39 -8.04 -0.29 11.43
C HIS A 39 -6.70 -1.04 11.54
N LEU A 40 -5.88 -0.65 12.49
CA LEU A 40 -4.67 -1.40 12.81
C LEU A 40 -5.05 -2.76 13.40
N THR A 41 -4.32 -3.80 13.02
CA THR A 41 -4.54 -5.16 13.52
C THR A 41 -3.82 -5.42 14.85
N ARG A 42 -2.90 -4.53 15.24
CA ARG A 42 -2.10 -4.58 16.47
C ARG A 42 -1.86 -3.17 16.99
N GLU A 43 -1.54 -3.06 18.29
CA GLU A 43 -1.13 -1.78 18.92
C GLU A 43 0.17 -1.25 18.33
N ASP A 44 1.14 -2.14 18.12
CA ASP A 44 2.38 -1.81 17.44
C ASP A 44 2.12 -1.70 15.94
N SER A 45 2.18 -0.47 15.44
CA SER A 45 1.90 -0.14 14.05
C SER A 45 3.14 -0.21 13.14
N ALA A 46 4.33 -0.41 13.70
CA ALA A 46 5.58 -0.38 12.95
C ALA A 46 6.28 -1.73 12.90
N GLY A 47 7.06 -1.93 11.82
CA GLY A 47 7.93 -3.08 11.66
C GLY A 47 7.22 -4.39 11.32
N ARG A 48 7.99 -5.49 11.40
CA ARG A 48 7.49 -6.83 11.03
C ARG A 48 6.31 -7.27 11.91
N GLY A 49 5.24 -7.73 11.28
CA GLY A 49 4.00 -8.13 11.93
C GLY A 49 2.99 -7.02 12.12
N ALA A 50 3.37 -5.75 11.92
CA ALA A 50 2.41 -4.66 11.83
C ALA A 50 1.48 -4.85 10.64
N GLY A 51 0.23 -4.49 10.78
CA GLY A 51 -0.74 -4.67 9.72
C GLY A 51 -1.99 -3.82 9.90
N ALA A 52 -2.79 -3.76 8.85
CA ALA A 52 -4.05 -3.06 8.86
C ALA A 52 -5.14 -3.82 8.12
N ARG A 53 -6.37 -3.56 8.51
CA ARG A 53 -7.59 -3.93 7.80
C ARG A 53 -8.22 -2.66 7.24
N PHE A 54 -8.76 -2.73 6.03
CA PHE A 54 -9.32 -1.60 5.32
C PHE A 54 -10.41 -2.05 4.36
N ARG A 55 -11.10 -1.07 3.76
CA ARG A 55 -12.08 -1.30 2.72
C ARG A 55 -11.57 -0.74 1.39
N GLU A 56 -11.43 -1.61 0.39
CA GLU A 56 -11.09 -1.24 -0.98
C GLU A 56 -12.32 -0.69 -1.72
N GLN A 57 -12.18 0.47 -2.35
CA GLN A 57 -13.23 1.08 -3.17
C GLN A 57 -13.12 0.57 -4.61
N LEU A 58 -13.26 -0.75 -4.79
CA LEU A 58 -13.20 -1.37 -6.11
C LEU A 58 -14.50 -1.13 -6.89
N PRO A 59 -14.42 -0.74 -8.17
CA PRO A 59 -15.59 -0.62 -9.02
C PRO A 59 -16.31 -1.97 -9.09
N LEU A 60 -17.65 -1.93 -8.97
CA LEU A 60 -18.52 -3.10 -9.10
C LEU A 60 -18.36 -4.20 -8.04
N SER A 61 -17.53 -4.00 -7.00
CA SER A 61 -17.35 -4.96 -5.92
C SER A 61 -18.13 -4.54 -4.67
N ARG A 62 -18.97 -5.43 -4.16
CA ARG A 62 -19.63 -5.30 -2.85
C ARG A 62 -18.76 -5.84 -1.70
N PHE A 63 -17.69 -6.57 -2.02
CA PHE A 63 -16.81 -7.26 -1.08
C PHE A 63 -15.44 -6.59 -1.09
N GLY A 64 -15.38 -5.40 -0.52
CA GLY A 64 -14.18 -4.57 -0.52
C GLY A 64 -13.29 -4.71 0.71
N TRP A 65 -13.57 -5.60 1.65
CA TRP A 65 -12.69 -5.78 2.80
C TRP A 65 -11.40 -6.46 2.40
N GLY A 66 -10.30 -5.90 2.87
CA GLY A 66 -8.96 -6.44 2.71
C GLY A 66 -8.13 -6.20 3.96
N ASP A 67 -7.04 -6.93 4.05
CA ASP A 67 -6.01 -6.76 5.08
C ASP A 67 -4.62 -6.93 4.45
N TYR A 68 -3.61 -6.45 5.13
CA TYR A 68 -2.23 -6.84 4.91
C TYR A 68 -1.41 -6.76 6.19
N THR A 69 -0.27 -7.45 6.17
CA THR A 69 0.72 -7.45 7.25
C THR A 69 2.11 -7.32 6.64
N LEU A 70 2.98 -6.55 7.27
CA LEU A 70 4.39 -6.47 6.93
C LEU A 70 5.06 -7.78 7.35
N VAL A 71 5.45 -8.60 6.38
CA VAL A 71 6.04 -9.93 6.64
C VAL A 71 7.56 -9.91 6.65
N GLU A 72 8.15 -8.93 5.94
CA GLU A 72 9.58 -8.70 5.90
C GLU A 72 9.84 -7.20 5.92
N VAL A 73 10.79 -6.77 6.74
CA VAL A 73 11.20 -5.37 6.88
C VAL A 73 12.72 -5.38 6.94
N ASP A 74 13.37 -4.90 5.86
CA ASP A 74 14.81 -4.84 5.69
C ASP A 74 15.25 -3.37 5.56
N PRO A 75 15.57 -2.71 6.70
CA PRO A 75 15.94 -1.30 6.71
C PRO A 75 17.28 -1.04 6.04
N PRO A 76 17.43 0.05 5.30
CA PRO A 76 16.42 0.99 4.83
C PRO A 76 15.99 0.70 3.38
N TYR A 77 15.97 -0.56 2.95
CA TYR A 77 15.92 -0.93 1.53
C TYR A 77 14.59 -1.50 1.07
N ARG A 78 13.93 -2.35 1.91
CA ARG A 78 12.83 -3.17 1.42
C ARG A 78 11.78 -3.45 2.51
N ILE A 79 10.50 -3.41 2.10
CA ILE A 79 9.37 -3.84 2.93
C ILE A 79 8.48 -4.74 2.08
N LEU A 80 8.16 -5.93 2.57
CA LEU A 80 7.25 -6.87 1.93
C LEU A 80 5.93 -6.94 2.71
N GLU A 81 4.84 -6.69 2.01
CA GLU A 81 3.47 -6.77 2.50
C GLU A 81 2.79 -8.04 1.95
N ARG A 82 2.10 -8.78 2.79
CA ARG A 82 1.19 -9.84 2.37
C ARG A 82 -0.19 -9.61 2.92
N GLY A 83 -1.19 -9.79 2.08
CA GLY A 83 -2.56 -9.52 2.43
C GLY A 83 -3.55 -10.43 1.73
N ARG A 84 -4.82 -10.19 2.03
CA ARG A 84 -5.95 -10.86 1.40
C ARG A 84 -7.06 -9.87 1.18
N SER A 85 -7.83 -10.07 0.11
CA SER A 85 -8.99 -9.24 -0.18
C SER A 85 -10.10 -10.02 -0.91
N GLY A 86 -11.17 -9.32 -1.24
CA GLY A 86 -12.29 -9.85 -1.99
C GLY A 86 -13.21 -10.76 -1.19
N LYS A 87 -14.15 -11.41 -1.89
CA LYS A 87 -15.18 -12.25 -1.26
C LYS A 87 -14.54 -13.41 -0.50
N PHE A 88 -14.79 -13.49 0.81
CA PHE A 88 -14.22 -14.50 1.71
C PHE A 88 -12.69 -14.46 1.81
N ASN A 89 -12.04 -13.31 1.61
CA ASN A 89 -10.59 -13.13 1.69
C ASN A 89 -9.79 -14.13 0.83
N ARG A 90 -10.31 -14.50 -0.34
CA ARG A 90 -9.71 -15.54 -1.17
C ARG A 90 -8.75 -15.04 -2.23
N VAL A 91 -8.67 -13.73 -2.45
CA VAL A 91 -7.66 -13.12 -3.31
C VAL A 91 -6.44 -12.83 -2.44
N ARG A 92 -5.33 -13.48 -2.73
CA ARG A 92 -4.05 -13.17 -2.09
C ARG A 92 -3.45 -11.94 -2.75
N ALA A 93 -2.87 -11.05 -1.95
CA ALA A 93 -2.19 -9.86 -2.42
C ALA A 93 -0.76 -9.81 -1.88
N MET A 94 0.15 -9.32 -2.68
CA MET A 94 1.53 -9.04 -2.28
C MET A 94 1.90 -7.64 -2.73
N GLY A 95 2.47 -6.86 -1.80
CA GLY A 95 3.03 -5.55 -2.02
C GLY A 95 4.50 -5.53 -1.64
N GLU A 96 5.33 -4.86 -2.42
CA GLU A 96 6.75 -4.72 -2.15
C GLU A 96 7.19 -3.28 -2.37
N TRP A 97 7.75 -2.68 -1.32
CA TRP A 97 8.41 -1.39 -1.36
C TRP A 97 9.90 -1.61 -1.51
N THR A 98 10.51 -0.92 -2.46
CA THR A 98 11.96 -0.88 -2.64
C THR A 98 12.42 0.57 -2.67
N LEU A 99 13.44 0.88 -1.88
CA LEU A 99 14.01 2.21 -1.77
C LEU A 99 15.48 2.17 -2.23
N GLN A 100 15.82 3.03 -3.19
CA GLN A 100 17.16 3.10 -3.79
C GLN A 100 17.60 4.56 -3.88
N ASP A 101 18.91 4.78 -3.80
CA ASP A 101 19.46 6.10 -4.02
C ASP A 101 19.24 6.52 -5.48
N ALA A 102 18.89 7.79 -5.67
CA ALA A 102 18.68 8.40 -6.97
C ALA A 102 19.56 9.66 -7.12
N PRO A 103 19.87 10.10 -8.36
CA PRO A 103 20.68 11.28 -8.59
C PRO A 103 20.16 12.52 -7.85
N GLY A 104 21.07 13.40 -7.43
CA GLY A 104 20.73 14.65 -6.73
C GLY A 104 20.37 14.47 -5.26
N GLY A 105 20.78 13.37 -4.62
CA GLY A 105 20.47 13.10 -3.21
C GLY A 105 19.01 12.72 -2.95
N MET A 106 18.30 12.37 -4.00
CA MET A 106 16.91 11.87 -3.92
C MET A 106 16.88 10.38 -3.60
N THR A 107 15.72 9.90 -3.17
CA THR A 107 15.43 8.48 -3.04
C THR A 107 14.38 8.07 -4.06
N ARG A 108 14.67 7.04 -4.86
CA ARG A 108 13.68 6.38 -5.70
C ARG A 108 12.89 5.40 -4.84
N VAL A 109 11.61 5.66 -4.69
CA VAL A 109 10.63 4.76 -4.05
C VAL A 109 9.88 4.03 -5.15
N GLU A 110 9.96 2.71 -5.15
CA GLU A 110 9.23 1.84 -6.06
C GLU A 110 8.27 0.97 -5.27
N TYR A 111 7.06 0.80 -5.78
CA TYR A 111 6.06 -0.10 -5.23
C TYR A 111 5.58 -1.08 -6.29
N ARG A 112 5.76 -2.37 -6.02
CA ARG A 112 5.28 -3.49 -6.81
C ARG A 112 4.08 -4.10 -6.12
N TYR A 113 3.00 -4.30 -6.84
CA TYR A 113 1.78 -4.90 -6.33
C TYR A 113 1.27 -5.99 -7.26
N GLU A 114 0.94 -7.15 -6.71
CA GLU A 114 0.38 -8.26 -7.46
C GLU A 114 -0.71 -8.97 -6.66
N THR A 115 -1.60 -9.66 -7.36
CA THR A 115 -2.70 -10.42 -6.77
C THR A 115 -2.78 -11.81 -7.38
N GLU A 116 -3.12 -12.79 -6.54
CA GLU A 116 -3.35 -14.17 -6.93
C GLU A 116 -4.82 -14.52 -6.63
N PRO A 117 -5.71 -14.49 -7.64
CA PRO A 117 -7.11 -14.88 -7.47
C PRO A 117 -7.22 -16.41 -7.32
N ALA A 118 -8.05 -16.86 -6.38
CA ALA A 118 -8.25 -18.29 -6.14
C ALA A 118 -9.23 -18.94 -7.13
N ARG A 119 -10.06 -18.16 -7.84
CA ARG A 119 -11.09 -18.66 -8.76
C ARG A 119 -11.05 -17.95 -10.10
N LEU A 120 -11.53 -18.64 -11.15
CA LEU A 120 -11.67 -18.08 -12.51
C LEU A 120 -12.55 -16.83 -12.54
N SER A 121 -13.63 -16.78 -11.72
CA SER A 121 -14.49 -15.59 -11.60
C SER A 121 -13.75 -14.36 -11.07
N ASP A 122 -12.86 -14.55 -10.12
CA ASP A 122 -12.06 -13.46 -9.55
C ASP A 122 -11.02 -12.99 -10.58
N ARG A 123 -10.45 -13.93 -11.34
CA ARG A 123 -9.53 -13.65 -12.44
C ARG A 123 -10.19 -12.85 -13.57
N LEU A 124 -11.44 -13.15 -13.90
CA LEU A 124 -12.22 -12.41 -14.89
C LEU A 124 -12.50 -10.98 -14.40
N MET A 125 -12.86 -10.80 -13.13
CA MET A 125 -13.05 -9.48 -12.54
C MET A 125 -11.77 -8.65 -12.53
N GLU A 126 -10.62 -9.27 -12.27
CA GLU A 126 -9.31 -8.62 -12.39
C GLU A 126 -8.98 -8.17 -13.82
N LEU A 127 -9.36 -8.95 -14.82
CA LEU A 127 -9.17 -8.57 -16.23
C LEU A 127 -9.98 -7.34 -16.63
N ILE A 128 -11.21 -7.21 -16.11
CA ILE A 128 -12.12 -6.11 -16.46
C ILE A 128 -11.77 -4.82 -15.72
N ALA A 129 -11.44 -4.88 -14.44
CA ALA A 129 -11.21 -3.71 -13.60
C ALA A 129 -9.72 -3.47 -13.25
N GLY A 130 -8.83 -4.44 -13.56
CA GLY A 130 -7.65 -4.68 -12.79
C GLY A 130 -6.47 -3.74 -12.98
N ARG A 131 -5.61 -4.06 -13.94
CA ARG A 131 -4.25 -3.50 -13.98
C ARG A 131 -4.19 -1.98 -14.17
N GLY A 132 -5.04 -1.44 -15.04
CA GLY A 132 -5.07 0.01 -15.34
C GLY A 132 -5.61 0.82 -14.16
N TRP A 133 -6.61 0.30 -13.46
CA TRP A 133 -7.16 0.91 -12.26
C TRP A 133 -6.12 0.93 -11.12
N TRP A 134 -5.50 -0.21 -10.84
CA TRP A 134 -4.44 -0.32 -9.83
C TRP A 134 -3.26 0.60 -10.16
N LYS A 135 -2.77 0.60 -11.39
CA LYS A 135 -1.68 1.48 -11.81
C LYS A 135 -2.00 2.96 -11.53
N ARG A 136 -3.22 3.41 -11.86
CA ARG A 136 -3.65 4.80 -11.58
C ARG A 136 -3.71 5.10 -10.08
N LYS A 137 -4.28 4.18 -9.28
CA LYS A 137 -4.40 4.38 -7.82
C LYS A 137 -3.03 4.38 -7.14
N LEU A 138 -2.19 3.41 -7.45
CA LEU A 138 -0.85 3.31 -6.89
C LEU A 138 0.05 4.49 -7.31
N SER A 139 0.01 4.90 -8.58
CA SER A 139 0.73 6.11 -9.02
C SER A 139 0.24 7.38 -8.31
N ARG A 140 -1.06 7.49 -8.04
CA ARG A 140 -1.60 8.60 -7.25
C ARG A 140 -1.12 8.54 -5.80
N SER A 141 -1.06 7.35 -5.21
CA SER A 141 -0.51 7.16 -3.86
C SER A 141 0.92 7.64 -3.76
N LEU A 142 1.78 7.26 -4.72
CA LEU A 142 3.18 7.70 -4.71
C LEU A 142 3.33 9.21 -4.91
N ARG A 143 2.50 9.85 -5.75
CA ARG A 143 2.50 11.32 -5.86
C ARG A 143 2.05 12.00 -4.57
N ARG A 144 1.09 11.43 -3.85
CA ARG A 144 0.68 11.96 -2.53
C ARG A 144 1.78 11.77 -1.49
N LEU A 145 2.45 10.61 -1.49
CA LEU A 145 3.62 10.38 -0.65
C LEU A 145 4.70 11.43 -0.91
N GLN A 146 5.01 11.71 -2.17
CA GLN A 146 5.95 12.77 -2.55
C GLN A 146 5.49 14.15 -2.02
N ALA A 147 4.22 14.50 -2.21
CA ALA A 147 3.69 15.78 -1.74
C ALA A 147 3.71 15.92 -0.20
N ILE A 148 3.54 14.83 0.55
CA ILE A 148 3.66 14.81 2.01
C ILE A 148 5.08 15.22 2.42
N PHE A 149 6.11 14.69 1.75
CA PHE A 149 7.49 14.94 2.12
C PHE A 149 8.08 16.23 1.55
N GLU A 150 7.69 16.64 0.35
CA GLU A 150 8.26 17.80 -0.33
C GLU A 150 7.46 19.09 -0.10
N GLU A 151 6.14 18.97 0.08
CA GLU A 151 5.24 20.11 0.13
C GLU A 151 4.44 20.20 1.45
N ASP A 152 4.61 19.22 2.36
CA ASP A 152 3.81 19.05 3.59
C ASP A 152 2.29 19.08 3.34
N ARG A 153 1.87 18.60 2.18
CA ARG A 153 0.49 18.58 1.71
C ARG A 153 -0.05 17.17 1.54
N ALA A 154 -1.36 17.08 1.42
CA ALA A 154 -2.11 15.87 1.14
C ALA A 154 -2.07 14.80 2.23
N ARG A 155 -1.71 15.14 3.47
CA ARG A 155 -1.79 14.22 4.61
C ARG A 155 -3.24 13.86 4.91
N GLY A 156 -3.55 12.57 4.88
CA GLY A 156 -4.79 12.01 5.38
C GLY A 156 -4.74 11.76 6.90
N ARG A 157 -5.72 11.03 7.42
CA ARG A 157 -5.71 10.62 8.84
C ARG A 157 -4.86 9.38 9.02
N ARG A 158 -4.07 9.33 10.10
CA ARG A 158 -3.38 8.10 10.50
C ARG A 158 -4.40 7.04 10.94
N ALA A 159 -4.08 5.77 10.71
CA ALA A 159 -4.89 4.66 11.20
C ALA A 159 -4.80 4.55 12.72
N THR A 160 -5.90 4.17 13.33
CA THR A 160 -5.99 3.85 14.77
C THR A 160 -6.60 2.46 14.95
N ILE A 161 -6.44 1.91 16.16
CA ILE A 161 -7.20 0.73 16.55
C ILE A 161 -8.66 1.12 16.65
N ALA A 162 -9.57 0.28 16.15
CA ALA A 162 -10.99 0.50 16.34
C ALA A 162 -11.29 0.55 17.85
N ALA A 163 -11.98 1.59 18.30
CA ALA A 163 -12.51 1.61 19.65
C ALA A 163 -13.44 0.40 19.82
N ARG A 164 -13.22 -0.39 20.88
CA ARG A 164 -14.07 -1.52 21.24
C ARG A 164 -15.43 -1.05 21.71
#